data_52de8e9cbe3d48b745e4c637648f8185
#
_entry.id   52de8e9cbe3d48b745e4c637648f8185
#
_cell.length_a   1.000
_cell.length_b   1.000
_cell.length_c   1.000
_cell.angle_alpha   90.00
_cell.angle_beta   90.00
_cell.angle_gamma   90.00
#
_symmetry.space_group_name_H-M   'P 1'
#
loop_
_entity.id
_entity.type
_entity.pdbx_description
1 polymer ?
#
loop_
_entity_poly.entity_id
_entity_poly.type
_entity_poly.pdbx_seq_one_letter_code
_entity_poly.pdbx_strand_id
1 'polypeptide(L)'
;VFSHVVGYDSNGKSGLESEANFTLLTSHSFFLTQLKNEFLNTKNTGDTVISTLNANLQNVAYNALGDRRGAVVVIEPSTGKRLVEVSKPDFDPNTIAQNWQTLVNDENDSSLLNRATNGAYPPGSTFKVVTALDYFRTKGTFEGYNYLCEGSITLEDHTIHCYHNTVHGQEDFYSAFANSCNCAFASIGVDLGGASLRRTAEDLLFNKSLPLNAYRTSSFSLDKKSVTPLIMQTAIGQGNTLVSPMHMALITCAIANDGVLMKPYLIDEVVNDSNDTVKK
;
A
#
# COMPACT_ATOMS: atom_id res chain seq x y z
N VAL A 1 -16.63 -2.51 -7.86
CA VAL A 1 -16.07 -1.35 -7.13
C VAL A 1 -15.46 -1.78 -5.81
N PHE A 2 -16.10 -2.69 -5.05
CA PHE A 2 -15.70 -3.10 -3.71
C PHE A 2 -15.18 -4.53 -3.64
N SER A 3 -15.12 -5.24 -4.76
CA SER A 3 -14.88 -6.70 -4.83
C SER A 3 -13.66 -7.17 -4.05
N HIS A 4 -12.50 -6.52 -4.17
CA HIS A 4 -11.29 -6.94 -3.48
C HIS A 4 -11.29 -6.62 -1.98
N VAL A 5 -11.88 -5.50 -1.58
CA VAL A 5 -11.87 -5.06 -0.19
C VAL A 5 -12.97 -5.75 0.63
N VAL A 6 -14.15 -5.92 0.07
CA VAL A 6 -15.23 -6.71 0.69
C VAL A 6 -14.91 -8.20 0.58
N GLY A 7 -14.51 -8.64 -0.61
CA GLY A 7 -14.10 -10.01 -0.84
C GLY A 7 -15.25 -10.92 -1.28
N TYR A 8 -15.08 -12.20 -0.97
CA TYR A 8 -16.02 -13.29 -1.29
C TYR A 8 -15.97 -14.37 -0.21
N ASP A 9 -17.00 -15.21 -0.20
CA ASP A 9 -17.15 -16.32 0.75
C ASP A 9 -17.29 -17.71 0.08
N SER A 10 -17.26 -17.76 -1.26
CA SER A 10 -17.35 -18.99 -2.05
C SER A 10 -15.97 -19.43 -2.55
N ASN A 11 -15.67 -20.74 -2.52
CA ASN A 11 -14.34 -21.30 -2.87
C ASN A 11 -13.19 -20.76 -2.01
N GLY A 12 -13.47 -20.44 -0.75
CA GLY A 12 -12.60 -19.80 0.20
C GLY A 12 -13.19 -18.45 0.63
N LYS A 13 -12.40 -17.66 1.35
CA LYS A 13 -12.80 -16.32 1.81
C LYS A 13 -11.69 -15.32 1.58
N SER A 14 -12.05 -14.09 1.24
CA SER A 14 -11.11 -12.98 1.10
C SER A 14 -11.69 -11.68 1.63
N GLY A 15 -10.85 -10.63 1.73
CA GLY A 15 -11.29 -9.29 2.14
C GLY A 15 -11.99 -9.29 3.51
N LEU A 16 -12.98 -8.42 3.66
CA LEU A 16 -13.79 -8.31 4.90
C LEU A 16 -14.56 -9.59 5.23
N GLU A 17 -15.01 -10.35 4.23
CA GLU A 17 -15.66 -11.65 4.45
C GLU A 17 -14.74 -12.64 5.19
N SER A 18 -13.44 -12.57 4.95
CA SER A 18 -12.44 -13.35 5.68
C SER A 18 -12.11 -12.74 7.03
N GLU A 19 -11.84 -11.43 7.08
CA GLU A 19 -11.39 -10.73 8.28
C GLU A 19 -12.47 -10.69 9.36
N ALA A 20 -13.73 -10.48 8.97
CA ALA A 20 -14.86 -10.39 9.87
C ALA A 20 -15.67 -11.69 10.00
N ASN A 21 -15.18 -12.83 9.49
CA ASN A 21 -15.94 -14.07 9.39
C ASN A 21 -16.59 -14.50 10.71
N PHE A 22 -15.87 -14.46 11.82
CA PHE A 22 -16.44 -14.80 13.13
C PHE A 22 -17.55 -13.83 13.55
N THR A 23 -17.37 -12.54 13.33
CA THR A 23 -18.36 -11.51 13.61
C THR A 23 -19.63 -11.71 12.80
N LEU A 24 -19.49 -11.93 11.49
CA LEU A 24 -20.61 -12.15 10.58
C LEU A 24 -21.39 -13.45 10.86
N LEU A 25 -20.76 -14.42 11.52
CA LEU A 25 -21.38 -15.69 11.93
C LEU A 25 -21.91 -15.68 13.38
N THR A 26 -21.53 -14.68 14.17
CA THR A 26 -21.96 -14.55 15.57
C THR A 26 -23.18 -13.63 15.63
N SER A 27 -24.14 -13.93 16.49
CA SER A 27 -25.32 -13.11 16.72
C SER A 27 -25.34 -12.62 18.16
N HIS A 28 -25.31 -11.31 18.35
CA HIS A 28 -25.52 -10.65 19.63
C HIS A 28 -26.94 -10.06 19.72
N SER A 29 -27.91 -10.69 19.05
CA SER A 29 -29.33 -10.36 19.18
C SER A 29 -29.80 -10.45 20.62
N PHE A 30 -30.83 -9.69 20.95
CA PHE A 30 -31.44 -9.73 22.30
C PHE A 30 -31.88 -11.18 22.63
N PHE A 31 -31.65 -11.62 23.87
CA PHE A 31 -31.89 -13.00 24.33
C PHE A 31 -33.27 -13.54 23.97
N LEU A 32 -34.32 -12.71 24.14
CA LEU A 32 -35.69 -13.13 23.79
C LEU A 32 -35.88 -13.35 22.27
N THR A 33 -35.14 -12.61 21.43
CA THR A 33 -35.14 -12.82 19.98
C THR A 33 -34.46 -14.14 19.64
N GLN A 34 -33.31 -14.44 20.23
CA GLN A 34 -32.60 -15.71 20.04
C GLN A 34 -33.51 -16.89 20.48
N LEU A 35 -34.13 -16.80 21.66
CA LEU A 35 -35.04 -17.83 22.16
C LEU A 35 -36.26 -18.03 21.23
N LYS A 36 -36.84 -16.94 20.74
CA LYS A 36 -37.95 -17.00 19.76
C LYS A 36 -37.51 -17.67 18.48
N ASN A 37 -36.31 -17.31 17.94
CA ASN A 37 -35.79 -17.91 16.72
C ASN A 37 -35.52 -19.38 16.90
N GLU A 38 -34.95 -19.80 18.02
CA GLU A 38 -34.76 -21.21 18.38
C GLU A 38 -36.08 -21.97 18.43
N PHE A 39 -37.11 -21.40 19.07
CA PHE A 39 -38.42 -22.01 19.11
C PHE A 39 -39.10 -22.15 17.75
N LEU A 40 -38.85 -21.15 16.85
CA LEU A 40 -39.37 -21.15 15.47
C LEU A 40 -38.47 -21.91 14.49
N ASN A 41 -37.37 -22.50 14.97
CA ASN A 41 -36.33 -23.16 14.14
C ASN A 41 -35.80 -22.25 13.00
N THR A 42 -35.65 -20.95 13.28
CA THR A 42 -35.07 -19.96 12.38
C THR A 42 -33.66 -19.60 12.82
N LYS A 43 -32.77 -19.36 11.85
CA LYS A 43 -31.38 -18.92 12.16
C LYS A 43 -31.38 -17.49 12.71
N ASN A 44 -30.54 -17.26 13.71
CA ASN A 44 -30.23 -15.90 14.13
C ASN A 44 -29.40 -15.21 13.04
N THR A 45 -29.68 -13.93 12.82
CA THR A 45 -28.89 -13.09 11.92
C THR A 45 -27.55 -12.79 12.59
N GLY A 46 -26.48 -12.91 11.85
CA GLY A 46 -25.15 -12.49 12.32
C GLY A 46 -25.06 -10.98 12.48
N ASP A 47 -24.04 -10.54 13.22
CA ASP A 47 -23.82 -9.11 13.44
C ASP A 47 -23.44 -8.40 12.13
N THR A 48 -23.69 -7.11 12.08
CA THR A 48 -23.37 -6.24 10.94
C THR A 48 -22.03 -5.56 11.17
N VAL A 49 -21.15 -5.62 10.16
CA VAL A 49 -19.87 -4.94 10.17
C VAL A 49 -19.97 -3.63 9.39
N ILE A 50 -19.67 -2.52 10.08
CA ILE A 50 -19.58 -1.19 9.46
C ILE A 50 -18.11 -0.92 9.15
N SER A 51 -17.80 -0.66 7.88
CA SER A 51 -16.44 -0.40 7.44
C SER A 51 -16.11 1.09 7.46
N THR A 52 -14.80 1.41 7.48
CA THR A 52 -14.29 2.79 7.35
C THR A 52 -14.36 3.33 5.93
N LEU A 53 -14.74 2.52 4.94
CA LEU A 53 -14.78 2.90 3.54
C LEU A 53 -15.77 4.06 3.29
N ASN A 54 -15.31 5.05 2.55
CA ASN A 54 -16.18 6.09 2.04
C ASN A 54 -16.66 5.72 0.62
N ALA A 55 -17.92 5.35 0.49
CA ALA A 55 -18.48 4.86 -0.76
C ALA A 55 -18.36 5.88 -1.92
N ASN A 56 -18.48 7.17 -1.63
CA ASN A 56 -18.35 8.22 -2.66
C ASN A 56 -16.91 8.32 -3.15
N LEU A 57 -15.94 8.38 -2.24
CA LEU A 57 -14.51 8.40 -2.60
C LEU A 57 -14.07 7.12 -3.31
N GLN A 58 -14.58 5.96 -2.87
CA GLN A 58 -14.32 4.67 -3.51
C GLN A 58 -14.78 4.66 -4.97
N ASN A 59 -15.99 5.16 -5.24
CA ASN A 59 -16.54 5.29 -6.60
C ASN A 59 -15.73 6.28 -7.46
N VAL A 60 -15.35 7.43 -6.90
CA VAL A 60 -14.48 8.40 -7.59
C VAL A 60 -13.15 7.77 -7.97
N ALA A 61 -12.48 7.10 -7.04
CA ALA A 61 -11.21 6.42 -7.29
C ALA A 61 -11.33 5.30 -8.33
N TYR A 62 -12.38 4.50 -8.24
CA TYR A 62 -12.66 3.43 -9.18
C TYR A 62 -12.85 3.96 -10.61
N ASN A 63 -13.63 5.03 -10.77
CA ASN A 63 -13.89 5.66 -12.06
C ASN A 63 -12.64 6.38 -12.61
N ALA A 64 -11.87 7.05 -11.75
CA ALA A 64 -10.64 7.72 -12.14
C ALA A 64 -9.56 6.74 -12.63
N LEU A 65 -9.50 5.53 -12.08
CA LEU A 65 -8.61 4.48 -12.57
C LEU A 65 -9.00 3.99 -13.97
N GLY A 66 -10.29 4.07 -14.33
CA GLY A 66 -10.79 3.66 -15.65
C GLY A 66 -10.48 2.20 -15.95
N ASP A 67 -9.98 1.91 -17.15
CA ASP A 67 -9.58 0.55 -17.57
C ASP A 67 -8.12 0.22 -17.27
N ARG A 68 -7.43 1.08 -16.53
CA ARG A 68 -6.02 0.84 -16.18
C ARG A 68 -5.90 -0.25 -15.12
N ARG A 69 -4.92 -1.12 -15.29
CA ARG A 69 -4.52 -2.05 -14.24
C ARG A 69 -3.77 -1.29 -13.14
N GLY A 70 -4.21 -1.46 -11.89
CA GLY A 70 -3.59 -0.77 -10.78
C GLY A 70 -4.43 -0.77 -9.52
N ALA A 71 -4.05 0.08 -8.58
CA ALA A 71 -4.75 0.25 -7.31
C ALA A 71 -4.79 1.72 -6.89
N VAL A 72 -5.81 2.07 -6.11
CA VAL A 72 -5.90 3.36 -5.40
C VAL A 72 -6.11 3.06 -3.93
N VAL A 73 -5.32 3.69 -3.07
CA VAL A 73 -5.41 3.58 -1.62
C VAL A 73 -5.49 4.99 -1.03
N VAL A 74 -6.47 5.21 -0.15
CA VAL A 74 -6.60 6.45 0.61
C VAL A 74 -6.77 6.08 2.09
N ILE A 75 -5.90 6.64 2.92
CA ILE A 75 -5.87 6.43 4.37
C ILE A 75 -5.92 7.79 5.05
N GLU A 76 -6.66 7.91 6.14
CA GLU A 76 -6.63 9.08 7.01
C GLU A 76 -5.42 8.99 7.94
N PRO A 77 -4.41 9.87 7.81
CA PRO A 77 -3.14 9.72 8.53
C PRO A 77 -3.29 9.74 10.06
N SER A 78 -4.18 10.59 10.58
CA SER A 78 -4.38 10.81 12.02
C SER A 78 -5.05 9.65 12.74
N THR A 79 -5.80 8.80 12.03
CA THR A 79 -6.58 7.69 12.62
C THR A 79 -6.17 6.32 12.15
N GLY A 80 -5.66 6.23 10.90
CA GLY A 80 -5.42 4.97 10.23
C GLY A 80 -6.65 4.39 9.50
N LYS A 81 -7.77 5.12 9.42
CA LYS A 81 -8.97 4.71 8.66
C LYS A 81 -8.63 4.51 7.19
N ARG A 82 -8.92 3.32 6.66
CA ARG A 82 -8.83 3.04 5.23
C ARG A 82 -10.10 3.53 4.56
N LEU A 83 -10.03 4.69 3.89
CA LEU A 83 -11.20 5.33 3.27
C LEU A 83 -11.47 4.81 1.86
N VAL A 84 -10.42 4.41 1.13
CA VAL A 84 -10.49 3.87 -0.23
C VAL A 84 -9.48 2.74 -0.39
N GLU A 85 -9.96 1.67 -1.01
CA GLU A 85 -9.11 0.58 -1.48
C GLU A 85 -9.69 -0.01 -2.76
N VAL A 86 -9.16 0.43 -3.90
CA VAL A 86 -9.53 -0.03 -5.23
C VAL A 86 -8.41 -0.87 -5.80
N SER A 87 -8.76 -1.97 -6.44
CA SER A 87 -7.87 -2.79 -7.25
C SER A 87 -8.54 -3.13 -8.57
N LYS A 88 -7.81 -3.00 -9.70
CA LYS A 88 -8.28 -3.36 -11.04
C LYS A 88 -7.22 -4.16 -11.81
N PRO A 89 -7.63 -5.10 -12.69
CA PRO A 89 -9.01 -5.55 -12.95
C PRO A 89 -9.66 -6.13 -11.70
N ASP A 90 -10.97 -6.06 -11.65
CA ASP A 90 -11.77 -6.63 -10.57
C ASP A 90 -12.63 -7.81 -11.06
N PHE A 91 -13.41 -8.38 -10.18
CA PHE A 91 -14.32 -9.49 -10.44
C PHE A 91 -15.70 -9.19 -9.87
N ASP A 92 -16.72 -9.92 -10.33
CA ASP A 92 -18.03 -9.88 -9.69
C ASP A 92 -18.12 -10.95 -8.58
N PRO A 93 -18.20 -10.54 -7.31
CA PRO A 93 -18.28 -11.49 -6.19
C PRO A 93 -19.57 -12.34 -6.22
N ASN A 94 -20.64 -11.86 -6.87
CA ASN A 94 -21.90 -12.61 -6.97
C ASN A 94 -21.81 -13.81 -7.92
N THR A 95 -20.86 -13.80 -8.84
CA THR A 95 -20.66 -14.86 -9.84
C THR A 95 -19.38 -15.66 -9.63
N ILE A 96 -18.71 -15.47 -8.51
CA ILE A 96 -17.39 -16.04 -8.27
C ILE A 96 -17.41 -17.57 -8.25
N ALA A 97 -18.47 -18.16 -7.69
CA ALA A 97 -18.60 -19.63 -7.62
C ALA A 97 -18.66 -20.27 -9.02
N GLN A 98 -19.36 -19.62 -9.96
CA GLN A 98 -19.49 -20.08 -11.34
C GLN A 98 -18.22 -19.84 -12.16
N ASN A 99 -17.53 -18.73 -11.90
CA ASN A 99 -16.39 -18.28 -12.70
C ASN A 99 -15.03 -18.63 -12.07
N TRP A 100 -15.01 -19.36 -10.96
CA TRP A 100 -13.80 -19.63 -10.18
C TRP A 100 -12.63 -20.17 -11.01
N GLN A 101 -12.85 -21.21 -11.81
CA GLN A 101 -11.78 -21.80 -12.62
C GLN A 101 -11.23 -20.83 -13.66
N THR A 102 -12.07 -20.01 -14.25
CA THR A 102 -11.67 -18.97 -15.20
C THR A 102 -10.82 -17.92 -14.50
N LEU A 103 -11.27 -17.43 -13.34
CA LEU A 103 -10.59 -16.37 -12.58
C LEU A 103 -9.24 -16.84 -12.01
N VAL A 104 -9.14 -18.10 -11.54
CA VAL A 104 -7.89 -18.66 -10.99
C VAL A 104 -6.86 -18.89 -12.08
N ASN A 105 -7.29 -19.31 -13.29
CA ASN A 105 -6.41 -19.58 -14.42
C ASN A 105 -6.15 -18.33 -15.29
N ASP A 106 -6.66 -17.16 -14.92
CA ASP A 106 -6.45 -15.93 -15.64
C ASP A 106 -5.07 -15.33 -15.31
N GLU A 107 -4.06 -15.82 -16.03
CA GLU A 107 -2.69 -15.31 -15.91
C GLU A 107 -2.50 -13.91 -16.50
N ASN A 108 -3.38 -13.51 -17.44
CA ASN A 108 -3.27 -12.21 -18.12
C ASN A 108 -3.69 -11.06 -17.21
N ASP A 109 -4.86 -11.15 -16.60
CA ASP A 109 -5.45 -10.07 -15.82
C ASP A 109 -5.24 -10.23 -14.33
N SER A 110 -5.11 -11.48 -13.84
CA SER A 110 -4.98 -11.78 -12.41
C SER A 110 -6.03 -11.02 -11.61
N SER A 111 -7.30 -11.17 -12.02
CA SER A 111 -8.43 -10.39 -11.49
C SER A 111 -8.72 -10.64 -10.01
N LEU A 112 -8.29 -11.79 -9.45
CA LEU A 112 -8.41 -12.09 -8.03
C LEU A 112 -7.31 -11.41 -7.18
N LEU A 113 -6.25 -10.88 -7.81
CA LEU A 113 -5.17 -10.23 -7.08
C LEU A 113 -5.60 -8.86 -6.54
N ASN A 114 -5.66 -8.72 -5.22
CA ASN A 114 -5.77 -7.39 -4.62
C ASN A 114 -4.45 -6.62 -4.79
N ARG A 115 -4.38 -5.79 -5.82
CA ARG A 115 -3.17 -5.03 -6.16
C ARG A 115 -2.81 -3.98 -5.11
N ALA A 116 -3.77 -3.53 -4.33
CA ALA A 116 -3.52 -2.56 -3.26
C ALA A 116 -2.62 -3.13 -2.17
N THR A 117 -2.89 -4.36 -1.72
CA THR A 117 -2.20 -5.00 -0.60
C THR A 117 -1.20 -6.07 -1.02
N ASN A 118 -1.46 -6.80 -2.10
CA ASN A 118 -0.69 -7.96 -2.54
C ASN A 118 0.10 -7.73 -3.83
N GLY A 119 -0.13 -6.62 -4.54
CA GLY A 119 0.69 -6.20 -5.66
C GLY A 119 2.11 -5.86 -5.20
N ALA A 120 3.11 -6.22 -6.00
CA ALA A 120 4.51 -5.94 -5.72
C ALA A 120 5.13 -5.26 -6.94
N TYR A 121 5.39 -3.97 -6.81
CA TYR A 121 5.83 -3.12 -7.90
C TYR A 121 7.12 -2.39 -7.55
N PRO A 122 8.00 -2.13 -8.53
CA PRO A 122 9.07 -1.16 -8.34
C PRO A 122 8.45 0.21 -7.98
N PRO A 123 8.85 0.84 -6.86
CA PRO A 123 8.23 2.10 -6.44
C PRO A 123 8.52 3.29 -7.37
N GLY A 124 9.58 3.21 -8.17
CA GLY A 124 10.04 4.33 -8.97
C GLY A 124 10.33 5.56 -8.12
N SER A 125 10.10 6.74 -8.68
CA SER A 125 10.42 8.01 -8.01
C SER A 125 9.70 8.24 -6.68
N THR A 126 8.67 7.49 -6.34
CA THR A 126 8.06 7.59 -5.01
C THR A 126 9.02 7.13 -3.91
N PHE A 127 9.99 6.26 -4.23
CA PHE A 127 11.02 5.82 -3.29
C PHE A 127 12.01 6.92 -2.90
N LYS A 128 12.11 8.00 -3.69
CA LYS A 128 12.96 9.16 -3.35
C LYS A 128 12.58 9.78 -2.00
N VAL A 129 11.34 9.59 -1.54
CA VAL A 129 10.92 9.94 -0.17
C VAL A 129 11.74 9.19 0.87
N VAL A 130 11.98 7.88 0.66
CA VAL A 130 12.80 7.05 1.56
C VAL A 130 14.27 7.48 1.51
N THR A 131 14.81 7.74 0.32
CA THR A 131 16.18 8.23 0.13
C THR A 131 16.36 9.62 0.77
N ALA A 132 15.37 10.52 0.62
CA ALA A 132 15.38 11.85 1.26
C ALA A 132 15.35 11.74 2.79
N LEU A 133 14.55 10.84 3.34
CA LEU A 133 14.49 10.60 4.78
C LEU A 133 15.83 10.09 5.31
N ASP A 134 16.48 9.14 4.60
CA ASP A 134 17.80 8.65 4.98
C ASP A 134 18.87 9.74 4.90
N TYR A 135 18.81 10.59 3.87
CA TYR A 135 19.69 11.76 3.75
C TYR A 135 19.54 12.69 4.96
N PHE A 136 18.30 13.05 5.31
CA PHE A 136 18.04 13.92 6.47
C PHE A 136 18.52 13.28 7.78
N ARG A 137 18.28 11.99 7.99
CA ARG A 137 18.75 11.26 9.18
C ARG A 137 20.28 11.24 9.29
N THR A 138 20.96 11.20 8.15
CA THR A 138 22.44 11.09 8.10
C THR A 138 23.10 12.47 8.19
N LYS A 139 22.56 13.48 7.52
CA LYS A 139 23.16 14.83 7.42
C LYS A 139 22.58 15.84 8.43
N GLY A 140 21.36 15.58 8.96
CA GLY A 140 20.64 16.48 9.89
C GLY A 140 19.96 17.68 9.24
N THR A 141 20.21 17.94 7.97
CA THR A 141 19.64 19.07 7.23
C THR A 141 19.63 18.80 5.73
N PHE A 142 18.76 19.46 4.98
CA PHE A 142 18.78 19.54 3.53
C PHE A 142 19.60 20.74 3.01
N GLU A 143 19.92 21.68 3.88
CA GLU A 143 20.66 22.87 3.50
C GLU A 143 22.10 22.54 3.10
N GLY A 144 22.64 23.31 2.16
CA GLY A 144 24.01 23.13 1.66
C GLY A 144 24.17 22.01 0.65
N TYR A 145 23.13 21.23 0.34
CA TYR A 145 23.17 20.30 -0.77
C TYR A 145 23.18 21.05 -2.10
N ASN A 146 24.11 20.69 -2.97
CA ASN A 146 24.22 21.25 -4.32
C ASN A 146 24.60 20.14 -5.29
N TYR A 147 23.92 20.10 -6.44
CA TYR A 147 24.17 19.14 -7.49
C TYR A 147 23.99 19.78 -8.86
N LEU A 148 24.97 19.62 -9.77
CA LEU A 148 24.83 20.03 -11.16
C LEU A 148 24.31 18.83 -11.97
N CYS A 149 23.06 18.90 -12.39
CA CYS A 149 22.44 17.86 -13.22
C CYS A 149 22.61 18.14 -14.70
N GLU A 150 23.40 17.33 -15.38
CA GLU A 150 23.66 17.39 -16.82
C GLU A 150 22.79 16.41 -17.63
N GLY A 151 21.71 15.86 -17.00
CA GLY A 151 20.77 14.92 -17.62
C GLY A 151 21.16 13.45 -17.46
N SER A 152 22.41 13.16 -17.13
CA SER A 152 22.91 11.81 -16.82
C SER A 152 24.02 11.84 -15.77
N ILE A 153 24.21 10.70 -15.08
CA ILE A 153 25.34 10.46 -14.17
C ILE A 153 25.88 9.06 -14.44
N THR A 154 27.21 8.95 -14.61
CA THR A 154 27.89 7.67 -14.82
C THR A 154 28.86 7.42 -13.68
N LEU A 155 28.70 6.28 -12.98
CA LEU A 155 29.60 5.79 -11.95
C LEU A 155 29.86 4.30 -12.20
N GLU A 156 31.12 3.88 -12.11
CA GLU A 156 31.53 2.47 -12.31
C GLU A 156 30.89 1.84 -13.58
N ASP A 157 31.02 2.50 -14.72
CA ASP A 157 30.50 2.05 -16.03
C ASP A 157 28.96 1.87 -16.10
N HIS A 158 28.22 2.39 -15.09
CA HIS A 158 26.77 2.40 -15.09
C HIS A 158 26.23 3.83 -15.18
N THR A 159 25.31 4.06 -16.11
CA THR A 159 24.71 5.38 -16.34
C THR A 159 23.25 5.40 -15.94
N ILE A 160 22.87 6.39 -15.14
CA ILE A 160 21.48 6.75 -14.86
C ILE A 160 21.16 8.03 -15.63
N HIS A 161 20.00 8.05 -16.27
CA HIS A 161 19.48 9.22 -16.96
C HIS A 161 18.29 9.83 -16.22
N CYS A 162 18.16 11.13 -16.26
CA CYS A 162 16.90 11.79 -15.95
C CYS A 162 15.85 11.47 -17.00
N TYR A 163 14.57 11.61 -16.64
CA TYR A 163 13.47 11.32 -17.56
C TYR A 163 13.60 12.18 -18.84
N HIS A 164 13.51 11.54 -20.00
CA HIS A 164 13.77 12.17 -21.30
C HIS A 164 15.14 12.88 -21.42
N ASN A 165 16.14 12.48 -20.67
CA ASN A 165 17.48 13.11 -20.61
C ASN A 165 17.42 14.60 -20.24
N THR A 166 16.42 15.00 -19.46
CA THR A 166 16.24 16.40 -19.02
C THR A 166 17.45 16.86 -18.22
N VAL A 167 18.03 17.96 -18.63
CA VAL A 167 19.09 18.68 -17.89
C VAL A 167 18.42 19.66 -16.93
N HIS A 168 18.54 19.42 -15.60
CA HIS A 168 17.96 20.31 -14.60
C HIS A 168 18.87 21.46 -14.21
N GLY A 169 20.17 21.37 -14.54
CA GLY A 169 21.15 22.39 -14.17
C GLY A 169 21.53 22.34 -12.69
N GLN A 170 21.77 23.50 -12.11
CA GLN A 170 22.14 23.61 -10.69
C GLN A 170 20.90 23.38 -9.80
N GLU A 171 20.98 22.42 -8.91
CA GLU A 171 19.90 22.06 -8.00
C GLU A 171 20.37 22.06 -6.55
N ASP A 172 19.55 22.62 -5.67
CA ASP A 172 19.56 22.32 -4.25
C ASP A 172 18.75 21.03 -3.97
N PHE A 173 18.64 20.63 -2.69
CA PHE A 173 17.89 19.41 -2.35
C PHE A 173 16.41 19.52 -2.70
N TYR A 174 15.81 20.68 -2.48
CA TYR A 174 14.37 20.90 -2.69
C TYR A 174 14.02 20.88 -4.18
N SER A 175 14.81 21.55 -5.01
CA SER A 175 14.64 21.52 -6.47
C SER A 175 14.91 20.12 -7.05
N ALA A 176 15.93 19.41 -6.57
CA ALA A 176 16.22 18.04 -6.99
C ALA A 176 15.07 17.06 -6.67
N PHE A 177 14.42 17.25 -5.48
CA PHE A 177 13.25 16.48 -5.09
C PHE A 177 12.02 16.86 -5.92
N ALA A 178 11.73 18.14 -6.07
CA ALA A 178 10.58 18.65 -6.83
C ALA A 178 10.64 18.27 -8.32
N ASN A 179 11.82 18.36 -8.93
CA ASN A 179 12.08 17.96 -10.31
C ASN A 179 12.20 16.43 -10.48
N SER A 180 12.16 15.71 -9.37
CA SER A 180 12.39 14.25 -9.38
C SER A 180 13.68 13.86 -10.09
N CYS A 181 14.78 14.59 -9.86
CA CYS A 181 16.07 14.42 -10.52
C CYS A 181 16.67 13.04 -10.21
N ASN A 182 16.76 12.18 -11.22
CA ASN A 182 17.34 10.84 -11.03
C ASN A 182 18.84 10.90 -10.74
N CYS A 183 19.56 11.81 -11.41
CA CYS A 183 21.01 11.94 -11.27
C CYS A 183 21.36 12.38 -9.83
N ALA A 184 20.68 13.39 -9.30
CA ALA A 184 20.88 13.86 -7.93
C ALA A 184 20.60 12.75 -6.91
N PHE A 185 19.45 12.05 -7.03
CA PHE A 185 19.09 10.99 -6.10
C PHE A 185 19.93 9.72 -6.22
N ALA A 186 20.42 9.39 -7.41
CA ALA A 186 21.41 8.33 -7.58
C ALA A 186 22.73 8.67 -6.88
N SER A 187 23.22 9.91 -7.02
CA SER A 187 24.39 10.42 -6.30
C SER A 187 24.21 10.40 -4.79
N ILE A 188 23.06 10.89 -4.29
CA ILE A 188 22.69 10.83 -2.86
C ILE A 188 22.72 9.39 -2.35
N GLY A 189 22.15 8.45 -3.11
CA GLY A 189 22.14 7.05 -2.73
C GLY A 189 23.53 6.45 -2.56
N VAL A 190 24.45 6.78 -3.45
CA VAL A 190 25.85 6.33 -3.37
C VAL A 190 26.57 6.95 -2.16
N ASP A 191 26.35 8.25 -1.89
CA ASP A 191 26.93 8.95 -0.72
C ASP A 191 26.42 8.34 0.61
N LEU A 192 25.15 7.94 0.68
CA LEU A 192 24.57 7.28 1.85
C LEU A 192 25.01 5.83 2.01
N GLY A 193 25.16 5.12 0.91
CA GLY A 193 25.51 3.71 0.84
C GLY A 193 24.36 2.75 1.17
N GLY A 194 24.50 1.51 0.68
CA GLY A 194 23.45 0.49 0.79
C GLY A 194 23.05 0.12 2.22
N ALA A 195 23.98 0.17 3.17
CA ALA A 195 23.70 -0.15 4.57
C ALA A 195 22.83 0.90 5.28
N SER A 196 23.00 2.19 4.96
CA SER A 196 22.19 3.27 5.50
C SER A 196 20.78 3.23 4.94
N LEU A 197 20.65 3.15 3.60
CA LEU A 197 19.38 3.00 2.91
C LEU A 197 18.59 1.78 3.40
N ARG A 198 19.26 0.64 3.64
CA ARG A 198 18.64 -0.55 4.21
C ARG A 198 18.04 -0.27 5.58
N ARG A 199 18.78 0.34 6.48
CA ARG A 199 18.31 0.65 7.84
C ARG A 199 17.05 1.52 7.79
N THR A 200 17.07 2.59 6.98
CA THR A 200 15.91 3.47 6.82
C THR A 200 14.72 2.75 6.18
N ALA A 201 14.93 1.92 5.16
CA ALA A 201 13.87 1.11 4.56
C ALA A 201 13.28 0.09 5.58
N GLU A 202 14.11 -0.57 6.39
CA GLU A 202 13.64 -1.52 7.42
C GLU A 202 12.92 -0.82 8.58
N ASP A 203 13.28 0.41 8.91
CA ASP A 203 12.54 1.23 9.88
C ASP A 203 11.17 1.65 9.33
N LEU A 204 11.06 1.78 8.01
CA LEU A 204 9.79 1.98 7.29
C LEU A 204 9.09 0.65 6.94
N LEU A 205 9.45 -0.45 7.58
CA LEU A 205 8.84 -1.77 7.49
C LEU A 205 9.08 -2.55 6.17
N PHE A 206 10.03 -2.16 5.33
CA PHE A 206 10.51 -3.09 4.29
C PHE A 206 11.12 -4.33 4.92
N ASN A 207 10.94 -5.49 4.31
CA ASN A 207 11.36 -6.80 4.82
C ASN A 207 10.74 -7.18 6.18
N LYS A 208 9.77 -6.43 6.67
CA LYS A 208 9.08 -6.64 7.95
C LYS A 208 7.59 -6.75 7.77
N SER A 209 6.92 -7.25 8.80
CA SER A 209 5.46 -7.33 8.82
C SER A 209 4.82 -5.95 8.94
N LEU A 210 3.83 -5.69 8.10
CA LEU A 210 2.94 -4.54 8.24
C LEU A 210 1.84 -4.85 9.27
N PRO A 211 1.29 -3.85 9.94
CA PRO A 211 0.18 -4.02 10.88
C PRO A 211 -1.18 -4.24 10.16
N LEU A 212 -1.20 -5.16 9.20
CA LEU A 212 -2.32 -5.49 8.32
C LEU A 212 -2.53 -7.00 8.27
N ASN A 213 -3.74 -7.42 7.87
CA ASN A 213 -4.03 -8.79 7.50
C ASN A 213 -3.94 -8.95 5.97
N ALA A 214 -3.60 -10.16 5.50
CA ALA A 214 -3.61 -10.54 4.07
C ALA A 214 -2.93 -9.53 3.13
N TYR A 215 -1.62 -9.32 3.32
CA TYR A 215 -0.79 -8.46 2.48
C TYR A 215 0.50 -9.17 2.04
N ARG A 216 1.15 -8.63 1.02
CA ARG A 216 2.48 -9.05 0.62
C ARG A 216 3.54 -8.16 1.26
N THR A 217 4.53 -8.76 1.91
CA THR A 217 5.69 -8.03 2.46
C THR A 217 6.49 -7.37 1.35
N SER A 218 6.77 -6.08 1.51
CA SER A 218 7.64 -5.34 0.60
C SER A 218 9.09 -5.74 0.78
N SER A 219 9.84 -5.82 -0.31
CA SER A 219 11.23 -6.28 -0.30
C SER A 219 12.21 -5.15 -0.60
N PHE A 220 13.33 -5.15 0.13
CA PHE A 220 14.46 -4.27 -0.08
C PHE A 220 15.76 -5.08 0.02
N SER A 221 16.63 -4.99 -0.99
CA SER A 221 17.75 -5.91 -1.15
C SER A 221 19.14 -5.32 -0.92
N LEU A 222 19.28 -3.98 -0.78
CA LEU A 222 20.61 -3.41 -0.53
C LEU A 222 21.18 -3.82 0.82
N ASP A 223 22.51 -3.92 0.85
CA ASP A 223 23.30 -4.10 2.05
C ASP A 223 24.65 -3.36 1.95
N LYS A 224 25.56 -3.57 2.92
CA LYS A 224 26.89 -2.95 2.94
C LYS A 224 27.83 -3.42 1.82
N LYS A 225 27.49 -4.53 1.13
CA LYS A 225 28.28 -5.11 0.04
C LYS A 225 27.69 -4.81 -1.33
N SER A 226 26.58 -4.11 -1.37
CA SER A 226 25.92 -3.77 -2.63
C SER A 226 26.79 -2.89 -3.50
N VAL A 227 26.86 -3.24 -4.78
CA VAL A 227 27.64 -2.50 -5.77
C VAL A 227 27.01 -1.17 -6.14
N THR A 228 27.81 -0.19 -6.55
CA THR A 228 27.38 1.16 -6.89
C THR A 228 26.21 1.22 -7.88
N PRO A 229 26.19 0.47 -8.99
CA PRO A 229 25.06 0.48 -9.92
C PRO A 229 23.72 0.09 -9.26
N LEU A 230 23.71 -0.90 -8.38
CA LEU A 230 22.51 -1.33 -7.70
C LEU A 230 22.03 -0.29 -6.67
N ILE A 231 22.97 0.38 -5.99
CA ILE A 231 22.64 1.49 -5.06
C ILE A 231 22.02 2.65 -5.83
N MET A 232 22.61 3.06 -6.95
CA MET A 232 22.09 4.13 -7.80
C MET A 232 20.65 3.86 -8.24
N GLN A 233 20.39 2.65 -8.77
CA GLN A 233 19.06 2.24 -9.20
C GLN A 233 18.06 2.20 -8.04
N THR A 234 18.44 1.63 -6.91
CA THR A 234 17.55 1.49 -5.75
C THR A 234 17.20 2.84 -5.14
N ALA A 235 18.14 3.79 -5.07
CA ALA A 235 17.90 5.13 -4.53
C ALA A 235 16.84 5.93 -5.31
N ILE A 236 16.60 5.60 -6.57
CA ILE A 236 15.54 6.17 -7.42
C ILE A 236 14.31 5.24 -7.53
N GLY A 237 14.26 4.18 -6.72
CA GLY A 237 13.13 3.26 -6.65
C GLY A 237 13.04 2.23 -7.77
N GLN A 238 14.16 1.93 -8.40
CA GLN A 238 14.31 0.87 -9.38
C GLN A 238 15.09 -0.32 -8.78
N GLY A 239 15.66 -1.17 -9.62
CA GLY A 239 16.38 -2.37 -9.17
C GLY A 239 15.43 -3.43 -8.61
N ASN A 240 15.82 -4.06 -7.49
CA ASN A 240 15.13 -5.21 -6.92
C ASN A 240 14.14 -4.85 -5.80
N THR A 241 13.89 -3.55 -5.56
CA THR A 241 12.94 -3.11 -4.52
C THR A 241 11.52 -3.26 -5.03
N LEU A 242 10.69 -3.95 -4.25
CA LEU A 242 9.27 -4.15 -4.56
C LEU A 242 8.41 -3.72 -3.37
N VAL A 243 7.34 -2.99 -3.67
CA VAL A 243 6.44 -2.44 -2.66
C VAL A 243 4.99 -2.52 -3.12
N SER A 244 4.06 -2.66 -2.18
CA SER A 244 2.63 -2.54 -2.48
C SER A 244 2.19 -1.07 -2.40
N PRO A 245 1.12 -0.67 -3.15
CA PRO A 245 0.52 0.65 -3.02
C PRO A 245 0.10 0.97 -1.58
N MET A 246 -0.43 0.00 -0.85
CA MET A 246 -0.79 0.11 0.56
C MET A 246 0.42 0.51 1.41
N HIS A 247 1.56 -0.16 1.24
CA HIS A 247 2.76 0.16 2.02
C HIS A 247 3.29 1.57 1.73
N MET A 248 3.31 2.00 0.45
CA MET A 248 3.68 3.39 0.11
C MET A 248 2.72 4.41 0.71
N ALA A 249 1.41 4.10 0.73
CA ALA A 249 0.43 4.94 1.41
C ALA A 249 0.70 5.05 2.92
N LEU A 250 1.05 3.94 3.58
CA LEU A 250 1.40 3.93 5.02
C LEU A 250 2.65 4.76 5.32
N ILE A 251 3.69 4.68 4.48
CA ILE A 251 4.89 5.52 4.60
C ILE A 251 4.51 7.00 4.49
N THR A 252 3.68 7.34 3.51
CA THR A 252 3.20 8.72 3.31
C THR A 252 2.35 9.19 4.49
N CYS A 253 1.49 8.33 5.04
CA CYS A 253 0.71 8.64 6.25
C CYS A 253 1.61 8.91 7.46
N ALA A 254 2.66 8.11 7.67
CA ALA A 254 3.59 8.34 8.77
C ALA A 254 4.27 9.72 8.66
N ILE A 255 4.67 10.13 7.45
CA ILE A 255 5.26 11.45 7.21
C ILE A 255 4.22 12.56 7.46
N ALA A 256 3.00 12.39 6.95
CA ALA A 256 1.92 13.38 7.12
C ALA A 256 1.41 13.48 8.56
N ASN A 257 1.74 12.54 9.43
CA ASN A 257 1.36 12.46 10.83
C ASN A 257 2.58 12.55 11.76
N ASP A 258 3.51 13.44 11.45
CA ASP A 258 4.68 13.79 12.26
C ASP A 258 5.55 12.57 12.66
N GLY A 259 5.67 11.59 11.77
CA GLY A 259 6.45 10.37 11.95
C GLY A 259 5.71 9.26 12.68
N VAL A 260 4.43 9.43 13.00
CA VAL A 260 3.62 8.43 13.70
C VAL A 260 2.77 7.64 12.72
N LEU A 261 3.07 6.35 12.56
CA LEU A 261 2.23 5.43 11.80
C LEU A 261 1.08 4.91 12.66
N MET A 262 -0.14 5.35 12.37
CA MET A 262 -1.34 4.77 12.97
C MET A 262 -1.59 3.37 12.37
N LYS A 263 -2.05 2.43 13.22
CA LYS A 263 -2.43 1.10 12.74
C LYS A 263 -3.61 1.23 11.77
N PRO A 264 -3.45 0.83 10.50
CA PRO A 264 -4.54 0.93 9.54
C PRO A 264 -5.64 -0.08 9.87
N TYR A 265 -6.90 0.32 9.71
CA TYR A 265 -8.05 -0.54 9.97
C TYR A 265 -9.19 -0.29 8.98
N LEU A 266 -10.04 -1.30 8.85
CA LEU A 266 -11.14 -1.31 7.89
C LEU A 266 -12.51 -1.49 8.58
N ILE A 267 -12.55 -2.11 9.76
CA ILE A 267 -13.76 -2.30 10.55
C ILE A 267 -13.87 -1.13 11.54
N ASP A 268 -14.87 -0.28 11.36
CA ASP A 268 -15.12 0.88 12.21
C ASP A 268 -15.98 0.48 13.43
N GLU A 269 -17.02 -0.31 13.19
CA GLU A 269 -17.97 -0.71 14.20
C GLU A 269 -18.62 -2.06 13.86
N VAL A 270 -19.06 -2.77 14.90
CA VAL A 270 -19.90 -3.96 14.78
C VAL A 270 -21.19 -3.68 15.55
N VAL A 271 -22.33 -3.91 14.90
CA VAL A 271 -23.66 -3.73 15.51
C VAL A 271 -24.48 -5.00 15.38
N ASN A 272 -25.38 -5.22 16.37
CA ASN A 272 -26.33 -6.32 16.33
C ASN A 272 -27.52 -6.00 15.41
N ASP A 273 -28.50 -6.90 15.36
CA ASP A 273 -29.75 -6.78 14.59
C ASP A 273 -30.66 -5.61 15.04
N SER A 274 -30.43 -5.08 16.24
CA SER A 274 -31.13 -3.91 16.78
C SER A 274 -30.35 -2.60 16.59
N ASN A 275 -29.22 -2.64 15.88
CA ASN A 275 -28.26 -1.54 15.72
C ASN A 275 -27.56 -1.10 17.03
N ASP A 276 -27.53 -1.95 18.05
CA ASP A 276 -26.72 -1.67 19.23
C ASP A 276 -25.26 -2.02 18.97
N THR A 277 -24.33 -1.15 19.38
CA THR A 277 -22.89 -1.37 19.23
C THR A 277 -22.44 -2.57 20.06
N VAL A 278 -21.89 -3.57 19.38
CA VAL A 278 -21.28 -4.76 19.99
C VAL A 278 -19.79 -4.55 20.21
N LYS A 279 -19.13 -3.91 19.23
CA LYS A 279 -17.70 -3.64 19.27
C LYS A 279 -17.37 -2.38 18.46
N LYS A 280 -16.40 -1.62 18.97
CA LYS A 280 -15.88 -0.41 18.34
C LYS A 280 -14.36 -0.46 18.20
#